data_6e9d9dfb26d426c1cb6f02be400ebf5d
#
_entry.id   6e9d9dfb26d426c1cb6f02be400ebf5d
#
_cell.length_a   1.000
_cell.length_b   1.000
_cell.length_c   1.000
_cell.angle_alpha   90.00
_cell.angle_beta   90.00
_cell.angle_gamma   90.00
#
_symmetry.space_group_name_H-M   'P 1'
#
loop_
_entity.id
_entity.type
_entity.pdbx_description
1 polymer ?
#
loop_
_entity_poly.entity_id
_entity_poly.type
_entity_poly.pdbx_seq_one_letter_code
_entity_poly.pdbx_strand_id
1 'polypeptide(L)'
;GSAFFNAMAQKLGPLMFFMSGGRKGDRACFGAAQALDILGLNYASSRYDADAEKYPNRMMVGTETMVADLPYNWERVKKYPQLIGDFVWSAWDYLGEACIGDWTYYSYHGLPLFAGQGMIDSTGKPLAAMYFMQIVWGLRKKPFIGVRPLNHAGESPSTGAWQFTNAVDSWSWQGYENTLAVAEVYADAASVRLLLNGNEVGRKPVKRYRAVFHVRYQPGTLCAQALDENDRVLSEHSLMTAGQETYLTLSPEKTKLRANGQDLCYIPIEFTDGNGCLKPWIEQKITLTVHGAAARLAGFGSALCKTDEIFDKTYHDSYRGRALAVLR
;
A
#
# COMPACT_ATOMS: atom_id res chain seq x y z
N GLY A 1 -23.38 4.24 4.93
CA GLY A 1 -22.32 3.23 4.99
C GLY A 1 -20.96 3.83 4.65
N SER A 2 -19.89 3.04 4.74
CA SER A 2 -18.49 3.46 4.51
C SER A 2 -18.26 4.14 3.15
N ALA A 3 -18.90 3.68 2.09
CA ALA A 3 -18.80 4.29 0.75
C ALA A 3 -19.29 5.74 0.71
N PHE A 4 -20.37 6.06 1.40
CA PHE A 4 -20.87 7.44 1.53
C PHE A 4 -19.88 8.31 2.33
N PHE A 5 -19.39 7.78 3.44
CA PHE A 5 -18.39 8.46 4.26
C PHE A 5 -17.09 8.73 3.50
N ASN A 6 -16.59 7.75 2.75
CA ASN A 6 -15.42 7.90 1.90
C ASN A 6 -15.61 8.96 0.82
N ALA A 7 -16.75 8.96 0.13
CA ALA A 7 -17.05 9.97 -0.88
C ALA A 7 -17.15 11.38 -0.27
N MET A 8 -17.69 11.50 0.93
CA MET A 8 -17.75 12.75 1.67
C MET A 8 -16.36 13.20 2.13
N ALA A 9 -15.56 12.30 2.70
CA ALA A 9 -14.19 12.59 3.12
C ALA A 9 -13.29 13.04 1.95
N GLN A 10 -13.40 12.40 0.79
CA GLN A 10 -12.67 12.81 -0.40
C GLN A 10 -13.06 14.21 -0.89
N LYS A 11 -14.35 14.55 -0.86
CA LYS A 11 -14.84 15.87 -1.32
C LYS A 11 -14.54 16.99 -0.33
N LEU A 12 -14.71 16.73 0.96
CA LEU A 12 -14.56 17.72 2.03
C LEU A 12 -13.17 17.78 2.64
N GLY A 13 -12.35 16.75 2.44
CA GLY A 13 -10.99 16.67 2.99
C GLY A 13 -10.14 17.90 2.74
N PRO A 14 -10.04 18.42 1.50
CA PRO A 14 -9.29 19.65 1.21
C PRO A 14 -9.81 20.87 1.96
N LEU A 15 -11.15 21.00 2.13
CA LEU A 15 -11.74 22.08 2.89
C LEU A 15 -11.45 21.95 4.40
N MET A 16 -11.58 20.75 4.95
CA MET A 16 -11.27 20.45 6.35
C MET A 16 -9.79 20.70 6.65
N PHE A 17 -8.90 20.27 5.75
CA PHE A 17 -7.47 20.54 5.84
C PHE A 17 -7.20 22.06 5.92
N PHE A 18 -7.79 22.85 5.03
CA PHE A 18 -7.64 24.31 5.04
C PHE A 18 -8.23 24.97 6.31
N MET A 19 -9.40 24.53 6.74
CA MET A 19 -10.06 25.07 7.92
C MET A 19 -9.31 24.77 9.23
N SER A 20 -8.71 23.59 9.36
CA SER A 20 -7.95 23.20 10.56
C SER A 20 -6.70 24.07 10.75
N GLY A 21 -6.04 24.51 9.67
CA GLY A 21 -4.88 25.40 9.69
C GLY A 21 -5.18 26.88 10.01
N GLY A 22 -6.46 27.27 10.03
CA GLY A 22 -6.86 28.67 10.18
C GLY A 22 -6.90 29.16 11.64
N ARG A 23 -6.98 30.50 11.80
CA ARG A 23 -7.05 31.17 13.14
C ARG A 23 -8.18 30.65 14.03
N LYS A 24 -9.29 30.19 13.46
CA LYS A 24 -10.44 29.64 14.23
C LYS A 24 -10.08 28.29 14.84
N GLY A 25 -9.42 27.41 14.06
CA GLY A 25 -8.93 26.12 14.53
C GLY A 25 -7.89 26.28 15.66
N ASP A 26 -6.93 27.19 15.47
CA ASP A 26 -5.93 27.51 16.50
C ASP A 26 -6.59 28.00 17.81
N ARG A 27 -7.54 28.95 17.73
CA ARG A 27 -8.24 29.47 18.91
C ARG A 27 -9.04 28.38 19.64
N ALA A 28 -9.70 27.50 18.89
CA ALA A 28 -10.50 26.39 19.46
C ALA A 28 -9.63 25.38 20.23
N CYS A 29 -8.42 25.12 19.75
CA CYS A 29 -7.50 24.15 20.37
C CYS A 29 -6.55 24.77 21.39
N PHE A 30 -6.47 26.09 21.51
CA PHE A 30 -5.42 26.79 22.26
C PHE A 30 -5.32 26.35 23.72
N GLY A 31 -6.45 26.31 24.45
CA GLY A 31 -6.45 25.91 25.87
C GLY A 31 -5.96 24.47 26.08
N ALA A 32 -6.43 23.53 25.26
CA ALA A 32 -5.96 22.14 25.32
C ALA A 32 -4.48 22.02 24.95
N ALA A 33 -4.06 22.71 23.89
CA ALA A 33 -2.68 22.69 23.42
C ALA A 33 -1.68 23.26 24.45
N GLN A 34 -2.11 24.16 25.34
CA GLN A 34 -1.29 24.72 26.40
C GLN A 34 -1.10 23.76 27.59
N ALA A 35 -1.99 22.80 27.76
CA ALA A 35 -1.94 21.82 28.85
C ALA A 35 -1.12 20.57 28.51
N LEU A 36 -0.61 20.46 27.26
CA LEU A 36 0.11 19.30 26.77
C LEU A 36 1.61 19.61 26.62
N ASP A 37 2.45 18.66 27.03
CA ASP A 37 3.89 18.69 26.77
C ASP A 37 4.18 18.50 25.29
N ILE A 38 3.44 17.62 24.61
CA ILE A 38 3.52 17.36 23.17
C ILE A 38 2.12 17.45 22.57
N LEU A 39 1.93 18.33 21.60
CA LEU A 39 0.67 18.48 20.89
C LEU A 39 0.56 17.44 19.75
N GLY A 40 -0.36 16.48 19.89
CA GLY A 40 -0.74 15.57 18.83
C GLY A 40 -1.70 16.23 17.84
N LEU A 41 -1.39 16.15 16.54
CA LEU A 41 -2.19 16.72 15.46
C LEU A 41 -2.70 15.59 14.54
N ASN A 42 -4.01 15.30 14.64
CA ASN A 42 -4.68 14.25 13.89
C ASN A 42 -5.28 14.83 12.61
N TYR A 43 -4.81 14.41 11.42
CA TYR A 43 -5.20 14.93 10.09
C TYR A 43 -5.19 16.46 9.98
N ALA A 44 -4.27 17.11 10.68
CA ALA A 44 -4.18 18.56 10.75
C ALA A 44 -2.78 19.09 10.38
N SER A 45 -2.10 18.44 9.45
CA SER A 45 -0.76 18.80 9.01
C SER A 45 -0.67 20.21 8.37
N SER A 46 -1.80 20.78 7.92
CA SER A 46 -1.88 22.20 7.53
C SER A 46 -1.49 23.20 8.63
N ARG A 47 -1.46 22.73 9.89
CA ARG A 47 -1.04 23.54 11.05
C ARG A 47 0.46 23.57 11.29
N TYR A 48 1.21 22.63 10.70
CA TYR A 48 2.65 22.48 11.02
C TYR A 48 3.45 23.78 10.82
N ASP A 49 3.31 24.41 9.66
CA ASP A 49 4.02 25.66 9.38
C ASP A 49 3.57 26.78 10.34
N ALA A 50 2.26 27.02 10.44
CA ALA A 50 1.70 28.12 11.24
C ALA A 50 1.95 27.95 12.75
N ASP A 51 1.80 26.73 13.27
CA ASP A 51 2.04 26.46 14.70
C ASP A 51 3.54 26.50 15.04
N ALA A 52 4.41 26.03 14.14
CA ALA A 52 5.86 26.08 14.33
C ALA A 52 6.38 27.52 14.41
N GLU A 53 5.84 28.42 13.56
CA GLU A 53 6.21 29.83 13.55
C GLU A 53 5.64 30.59 14.74
N LYS A 54 4.38 30.33 15.08
CA LYS A 54 3.68 31.06 16.15
C LYS A 54 4.08 30.60 17.55
N TYR A 55 4.40 29.32 17.71
CA TYR A 55 4.71 28.69 19.00
C TYR A 55 6.04 27.93 18.93
N PRO A 56 7.18 28.63 18.83
CA PRO A 56 8.49 28.00 18.57
C PRO A 56 8.95 26.99 19.63
N ASN A 57 8.41 27.08 20.84
CA ASN A 57 8.72 26.14 21.94
C ASN A 57 7.71 25.01 22.12
N ARG A 58 6.70 24.93 21.25
CA ARG A 58 5.69 23.89 21.32
C ARG A 58 6.16 22.65 20.58
N MET A 59 6.33 21.55 21.31
CA MET A 59 6.57 20.25 20.70
C MET A 59 5.29 19.74 20.03
N MET A 60 5.44 19.22 18.81
CA MET A 60 4.31 18.71 18.01
C MET A 60 4.65 17.36 17.40
N VAL A 61 3.62 16.57 17.13
CA VAL A 61 3.71 15.32 16.37
C VAL A 61 2.44 15.12 15.55
N GLY A 62 2.57 14.65 14.31
CA GLY A 62 1.43 14.15 13.54
C GLY A 62 1.02 12.80 14.11
N THR A 63 -0.11 12.75 14.79
CA THR A 63 -0.57 11.53 15.47
C THR A 63 -1.32 10.59 14.54
N GLU A 64 -1.86 11.12 13.45
CA GLU A 64 -2.56 10.33 12.44
C GLU A 64 -2.63 11.15 11.15
N THR A 65 -2.04 10.63 10.06
CA THR A 65 -1.94 11.32 8.78
C THR A 65 -2.14 10.35 7.62
N MET A 66 -2.41 10.88 6.43
CA MET A 66 -2.62 10.07 5.23
C MET A 66 -1.31 9.81 4.50
N VAL A 67 -1.19 8.64 3.85
CA VAL A 67 -0.05 8.30 2.99
C VAL A 67 0.18 9.36 1.90
N ALA A 68 -0.90 9.93 1.35
CA ALA A 68 -0.81 10.96 0.32
C ALA A 68 -0.12 12.26 0.79
N ASP A 69 -0.12 12.53 2.09
CA ASP A 69 0.47 13.73 2.70
C ASP A 69 1.94 13.54 3.12
N LEU A 70 2.45 12.31 3.06
CA LEU A 70 3.83 11.98 3.45
C LEU A 70 4.90 12.95 2.89
N PRO A 71 4.93 13.31 1.60
CA PRO A 71 5.94 14.24 1.08
C PRO A 71 5.88 15.61 1.77
N TYR A 72 4.67 16.13 1.98
CA TYR A 72 4.45 17.41 2.65
C TYR A 72 4.88 17.34 4.12
N ASN A 73 4.43 16.32 4.83
CA ASN A 73 4.65 16.16 6.27
C ASN A 73 6.14 15.93 6.57
N TRP A 74 6.80 15.06 5.80
CA TRP A 74 8.21 14.73 6.00
C TRP A 74 9.16 15.91 5.78
N GLU A 75 8.84 16.76 4.79
CA GLU A 75 9.58 18.03 4.60
C GLU A 75 9.49 18.93 5.84
N ARG A 76 8.32 19.00 6.50
CA ARG A 76 8.12 19.80 7.73
C ARG A 76 8.82 19.18 8.93
N VAL A 77 8.76 17.86 9.08
CA VAL A 77 9.53 17.16 10.12
C VAL A 77 11.03 17.45 9.99
N LYS A 78 11.58 17.47 8.78
CA LYS A 78 12.99 17.84 8.56
C LYS A 78 13.28 19.33 8.79
N LYS A 79 12.30 20.20 8.55
CA LYS A 79 12.44 21.66 8.65
C LYS A 79 12.33 22.18 10.07
N TYR A 80 11.40 21.63 10.86
CA TYR A 80 11.04 22.15 12.18
C TYR A 80 11.48 21.21 13.30
N PRO A 81 12.50 21.57 14.11
CA PRO A 81 12.99 20.70 15.20
C PRO A 81 11.92 20.35 16.25
N GLN A 82 10.92 21.22 16.43
CA GLN A 82 9.81 21.00 17.37
C GLN A 82 8.72 20.05 16.81
N LEU A 83 8.73 19.74 15.51
CA LEU A 83 7.87 18.70 14.90
C LEU A 83 8.63 17.37 14.90
N ILE A 84 8.44 16.57 15.95
CA ILE A 84 9.28 15.41 16.27
C ILE A 84 8.98 14.17 15.44
N GLY A 85 7.89 14.15 14.66
CA GLY A 85 7.55 13.02 13.81
C GLY A 85 6.16 13.10 13.21
N ASP A 86 5.83 12.06 12.44
CA ASP A 86 4.56 11.93 11.73
C ASP A 86 4.15 10.45 11.69
N PHE A 87 3.00 10.11 12.25
CA PHE A 87 2.46 8.76 12.28
C PHE A 87 1.40 8.60 11.19
N VAL A 88 1.67 7.72 10.24
CA VAL A 88 0.78 7.46 9.10
C VAL A 88 -0.28 6.44 9.49
N TRP A 89 -1.53 6.71 9.16
CA TRP A 89 -2.63 5.76 9.30
C TRP A 89 -2.89 5.02 7.97
N SER A 90 -2.61 3.70 7.88
CA SER A 90 -2.04 2.89 8.95
C SER A 90 -0.89 2.05 8.39
N ALA A 91 0.02 1.61 9.27
CA ALA A 91 1.14 0.77 8.86
C ALA A 91 0.66 -0.62 8.46
N TRP A 92 -0.08 -1.32 9.34
CA TRP A 92 -0.58 -2.67 9.11
C TRP A 92 -2.10 -2.66 9.02
N ASP A 93 -2.66 -3.40 8.06
CA ASP A 93 -4.10 -3.54 7.93
C ASP A 93 -4.68 -4.37 9.08
N TYR A 94 -5.95 -4.16 9.41
CA TYR A 94 -6.56 -4.72 10.59
C TYR A 94 -8.04 -5.05 10.38
N LEU A 95 -8.57 -5.93 11.23
CA LEU A 95 -9.99 -6.26 11.28
C LEU A 95 -10.79 -5.08 11.83
N GLY A 96 -11.90 -4.80 11.19
CA GLY A 96 -12.82 -3.72 11.57
C GLY A 96 -12.77 -2.57 10.58
N GLU A 97 -13.57 -1.52 10.86
CA GLU A 97 -13.78 -0.35 9.99
C GLU A 97 -14.23 -0.67 8.56
N ALA A 98 -14.58 -1.93 8.30
CA ALA A 98 -15.44 -2.39 7.21
C ALA A 98 -15.14 -1.76 5.83
N CYS A 99 -13.94 -1.96 5.30
CA CYS A 99 -13.48 -1.46 4.00
C CYS A 99 -13.50 0.08 3.89
N ILE A 100 -13.29 0.82 4.98
CA ILE A 100 -13.29 2.29 4.95
C ILE A 100 -12.21 2.86 4.05
N GLY A 101 -11.07 2.17 3.94
CA GLY A 101 -9.91 2.58 3.14
C GLY A 101 -9.74 1.81 1.84
N ASP A 102 -10.50 0.76 1.62
CA ASP A 102 -10.25 -0.15 0.50
C ASP A 102 -10.69 0.41 -0.85
N TRP A 103 -9.94 0.08 -1.90
CA TRP A 103 -10.35 0.21 -3.28
C TRP A 103 -11.10 -1.04 -3.70
N THR A 104 -12.38 -1.10 -3.36
CA THR A 104 -13.24 -2.25 -3.59
C THR A 104 -13.80 -2.24 -5.01
N TYR A 105 -13.77 -3.36 -5.68
CA TYR A 105 -14.48 -3.56 -6.93
C TYR A 105 -15.87 -4.15 -6.68
N TYR A 106 -16.83 -3.84 -7.55
CA TYR A 106 -18.21 -4.35 -7.42
C TYR A 106 -18.29 -5.87 -7.61
N SER A 107 -17.32 -6.47 -8.29
CA SER A 107 -17.17 -7.91 -8.46
C SER A 107 -16.86 -8.67 -7.16
N TYR A 108 -16.30 -7.99 -6.15
CA TYR A 108 -16.05 -8.62 -4.85
C TYR A 108 -17.30 -8.59 -3.98
N HIS A 109 -17.73 -9.77 -3.57
CA HIS A 109 -18.88 -9.98 -2.70
C HIS A 109 -18.43 -10.44 -1.33
N GLY A 110 -19.34 -10.39 -0.35
CA GLY A 110 -19.11 -10.83 1.00
C GLY A 110 -19.15 -9.71 2.03
N LEU A 111 -18.95 -10.10 3.28
CA LEU A 111 -18.90 -9.17 4.40
C LEU A 111 -17.59 -8.37 4.39
N PRO A 112 -17.65 -7.05 4.58
CA PRO A 112 -16.45 -6.25 4.74
C PRO A 112 -15.83 -6.53 6.12
N LEU A 113 -14.59 -7.02 6.14
CA LEU A 113 -13.89 -7.45 7.35
C LEU A 113 -12.72 -6.55 7.71
N PHE A 114 -11.85 -6.23 6.75
CA PHE A 114 -10.66 -5.42 6.98
C PHE A 114 -10.91 -3.94 6.68
N ALA A 115 -10.10 -3.08 7.27
CA ALA A 115 -10.11 -1.65 6.98
C ALA A 115 -9.67 -1.35 5.53
N GLY A 116 -8.70 -2.09 5.00
CA GLY A 116 -8.21 -2.00 3.62
C GLY A 116 -7.29 -0.81 3.36
N GLN A 117 -6.70 -0.23 4.39
CA GLN A 117 -5.87 0.99 4.29
C GLN A 117 -4.42 0.81 4.75
N GLY A 118 -4.05 -0.40 5.19
CA GLY A 118 -2.69 -0.69 5.62
C GLY A 118 -1.66 -0.49 4.49
N MET A 119 -0.47 0.00 4.83
CA MET A 119 0.69 -0.06 3.95
C MET A 119 1.27 -1.48 3.86
N ILE A 120 0.95 -2.30 4.84
CA ILE A 120 1.17 -3.75 4.89
C ILE A 120 -0.22 -4.36 5.00
N ASP A 121 -0.53 -5.35 4.15
CA ASP A 121 -1.83 -6.01 4.19
C ASP A 121 -1.99 -6.94 5.40
N SER A 122 -3.19 -7.47 5.62
CA SER A 122 -3.50 -8.33 6.75
C SER A 122 -2.69 -9.64 6.79
N THR A 123 -2.10 -10.04 5.67
CA THR A 123 -1.21 -11.21 5.57
C THR A 123 0.27 -10.88 5.77
N GLY A 124 0.62 -9.60 6.01
CA GLY A 124 1.99 -9.15 6.24
C GLY A 124 2.74 -8.77 4.97
N LYS A 125 2.08 -8.69 3.81
CA LYS A 125 2.73 -8.29 2.56
C LYS A 125 2.81 -6.76 2.47
N PRO A 126 4.03 -6.18 2.29
CA PRO A 126 4.18 -4.77 1.97
C PRO A 126 3.48 -4.42 0.65
N LEU A 127 2.68 -3.36 0.66
CA LEU A 127 1.97 -2.83 -0.51
C LEU A 127 2.72 -1.64 -1.12
N ALA A 128 2.28 -1.16 -2.28
CA ALA A 128 2.90 -0.04 -2.98
C ALA A 128 3.03 1.23 -2.09
N ALA A 129 2.08 1.46 -1.18
CA ALA A 129 2.12 2.55 -0.21
C ALA A 129 3.33 2.49 0.74
N MET A 130 3.75 1.28 1.16
CA MET A 130 4.94 1.09 2.00
C MET A 130 6.22 1.49 1.23
N TYR A 131 6.34 1.10 -0.02
CA TYR A 131 7.49 1.46 -0.85
C TYR A 131 7.52 2.97 -1.16
N PHE A 132 6.35 3.60 -1.32
CA PHE A 132 6.25 5.05 -1.44
C PHE A 132 6.78 5.74 -0.18
N MET A 133 6.35 5.32 1.01
CA MET A 133 6.85 5.84 2.29
C MET A 133 8.37 5.67 2.42
N GLN A 134 8.91 4.49 2.10
CA GLN A 134 10.35 4.24 2.16
C GLN A 134 11.15 5.19 1.25
N ILE A 135 10.62 5.52 0.07
CA ILE A 135 11.26 6.46 -0.87
C ILE A 135 11.19 7.89 -0.32
N VAL A 136 10.02 8.33 0.16
CA VAL A 136 9.86 9.67 0.74
C VAL A 136 10.79 9.88 1.95
N TRP A 137 10.94 8.86 2.79
CA TRP A 137 11.83 8.92 3.96
C TRP A 137 13.30 8.67 3.64
N GLY A 138 13.63 8.39 2.37
CA GLY A 138 15.00 8.15 1.91
C GLY A 138 15.58 6.79 2.30
N LEU A 139 14.74 5.86 2.76
CA LEU A 139 15.13 4.50 3.14
C LEU A 139 15.34 3.59 1.92
N ARG A 140 14.70 3.92 0.79
CA ARG A 140 14.83 3.20 -0.48
C ARG A 140 15.32 4.14 -1.57
N LYS A 141 16.44 3.78 -2.22
CA LYS A 141 17.04 4.57 -3.31
C LYS A 141 16.63 4.09 -4.70
N LYS A 142 16.27 2.81 -4.84
CA LYS A 142 15.77 2.28 -6.11
C LYS A 142 14.32 2.70 -6.32
N PRO A 143 13.90 3.03 -7.54
CA PRO A 143 12.50 3.29 -7.82
C PRO A 143 11.64 2.06 -7.51
N PHE A 144 10.35 2.26 -7.35
CA PHE A 144 9.37 1.19 -7.22
C PHE A 144 8.37 1.31 -8.37
N ILE A 145 7.99 0.19 -8.97
CA ILE A 145 6.94 0.13 -10.00
C ILE A 145 5.75 -0.59 -9.38
N GLY A 146 4.59 0.06 -9.37
CA GLY A 146 3.30 -0.56 -9.09
C GLY A 146 2.39 -0.48 -10.30
N VAL A 147 1.67 -1.54 -10.60
CA VAL A 147 0.71 -1.60 -11.70
C VAL A 147 -0.68 -1.83 -11.15
N ARG A 148 -1.65 -1.01 -11.56
CA ARG A 148 -3.04 -1.24 -11.15
C ARG A 148 -3.56 -2.53 -11.74
N PRO A 149 -4.36 -3.33 -11.00
CA PRO A 149 -4.87 -4.62 -11.46
C PRO A 149 -5.58 -4.52 -12.82
N LEU A 150 -5.11 -5.29 -13.82
CA LEU A 150 -5.70 -5.31 -15.15
C LEU A 150 -6.90 -6.26 -15.26
N ASN A 151 -7.01 -7.24 -14.38
CA ASN A 151 -8.17 -8.13 -14.29
C ASN A 151 -9.47 -7.40 -13.91
N HIS A 152 -9.34 -6.15 -13.43
CA HIS A 152 -10.47 -5.23 -13.18
C HIS A 152 -10.49 -4.04 -14.16
N ALA A 153 -9.81 -4.15 -15.30
CA ALA A 153 -9.85 -3.11 -16.33
C ALA A 153 -11.27 -2.90 -16.83
N GLY A 154 -11.74 -1.63 -16.77
CA GLY A 154 -13.13 -1.29 -17.11
C GLY A 154 -14.09 -1.24 -15.92
N GLU A 155 -13.71 -1.75 -14.76
CA GLU A 155 -14.45 -1.54 -13.52
C GLU A 155 -14.05 -0.21 -12.85
N SER A 156 -15.05 0.48 -12.29
CA SER A 156 -14.78 1.66 -11.45
C SER A 156 -14.68 1.21 -10.00
N PRO A 157 -13.49 1.28 -9.38
CA PRO A 157 -13.37 0.96 -7.97
C PRO A 157 -14.03 2.03 -7.10
N SER A 158 -14.58 1.64 -5.97
CA SER A 158 -14.83 2.58 -4.90
C SER A 158 -13.48 2.92 -4.26
N THR A 159 -13.12 4.19 -4.21
CA THR A 159 -11.84 4.62 -3.63
C THR A 159 -12.06 5.23 -2.26
N GLY A 160 -11.29 4.77 -1.26
CA GLY A 160 -11.27 5.38 0.07
C GLY A 160 -10.28 6.55 0.13
N ALA A 161 -10.54 7.51 1.04
CA ALA A 161 -9.64 8.64 1.23
C ALA A 161 -8.28 8.20 1.82
N TRP A 162 -8.27 7.12 2.59
CA TRP A 162 -7.07 6.58 3.25
C TRP A 162 -6.24 5.65 2.37
N GLN A 163 -6.84 5.01 1.36
CA GLN A 163 -6.11 4.17 0.43
C GLN A 163 -5.34 5.03 -0.58
N PHE A 164 -4.03 4.90 -0.59
CA PHE A 164 -3.16 5.65 -1.49
C PHE A 164 -3.22 5.14 -2.93
N THR A 165 -3.24 3.80 -3.10
CA THR A 165 -3.27 3.13 -4.39
C THR A 165 -3.65 1.65 -4.22
N ASN A 166 -4.18 1.03 -5.28
CA ASN A 166 -4.37 -0.41 -5.37
C ASN A 166 -3.31 -1.10 -6.25
N ALA A 167 -2.27 -0.39 -6.65
CA ALA A 167 -1.22 -0.93 -7.50
C ALA A 167 -0.45 -2.07 -6.83
N VAL A 168 -0.07 -3.07 -7.62
CA VAL A 168 0.70 -4.25 -7.21
C VAL A 168 2.06 -4.28 -7.90
N ASP A 169 3.03 -4.91 -7.27
CA ASP A 169 4.41 -5.07 -7.73
C ASP A 169 4.54 -6.19 -8.78
N SER A 170 3.77 -6.12 -9.85
CA SER A 170 3.75 -7.14 -10.90
C SER A 170 3.49 -6.57 -12.29
N TRP A 171 4.15 -7.14 -13.30
CA TRP A 171 3.88 -6.95 -14.73
C TRP A 171 3.41 -8.27 -15.36
N SER A 172 2.64 -9.07 -14.62
CA SER A 172 2.13 -10.37 -15.05
C SER A 172 0.61 -10.32 -15.12
N TRP A 173 0.07 -10.16 -16.35
CA TRP A 173 -1.36 -9.99 -16.61
C TRP A 173 -1.79 -10.79 -17.84
N GLN A 174 -1.52 -12.09 -17.84
CA GLN A 174 -1.86 -13.00 -18.95
C GLN A 174 -3.36 -12.94 -19.26
N GLY A 175 -3.70 -12.79 -20.53
CA GLY A 175 -5.07 -12.65 -21.03
C GLY A 175 -5.55 -11.19 -21.10
N TYR A 176 -4.71 -10.22 -20.66
CA TYR A 176 -5.03 -8.79 -20.71
C TYR A 176 -4.13 -8.02 -21.68
N GLU A 177 -3.54 -8.70 -22.67
CA GLU A 177 -2.67 -8.10 -23.67
C GLU A 177 -3.39 -6.95 -24.40
N ASN A 178 -2.66 -5.88 -24.68
CA ASN A 178 -3.16 -4.63 -25.26
C ASN A 178 -4.11 -3.79 -24.39
N THR A 179 -4.47 -4.25 -23.19
CA THR A 179 -5.20 -3.43 -22.21
C THR A 179 -4.34 -2.25 -21.76
N LEU A 180 -4.95 -1.09 -21.56
CA LEU A 180 -4.25 0.10 -21.06
C LEU A 180 -3.96 -0.06 -19.58
N ALA A 181 -2.71 -0.33 -19.25
CA ALA A 181 -2.21 -0.42 -17.88
C ALA A 181 -1.91 0.97 -17.31
N VAL A 182 -2.20 1.17 -16.02
CA VAL A 182 -1.75 2.31 -15.24
C VAL A 182 -0.54 1.86 -14.40
N ALA A 183 0.65 2.31 -14.78
CA ALA A 183 1.88 2.07 -14.04
C ALA A 183 2.24 3.31 -13.22
N GLU A 184 2.38 3.12 -11.91
CA GLU A 184 2.80 4.13 -10.96
C GLU A 184 4.26 3.88 -10.60
N VAL A 185 5.11 4.87 -10.81
CA VAL A 185 6.52 4.78 -10.43
C VAL A 185 6.78 5.77 -9.31
N TYR A 186 7.34 5.27 -8.22
CA TYR A 186 7.79 6.09 -7.11
C TYR A 186 9.30 6.20 -7.14
N ALA A 187 9.82 7.41 -7.02
CA ALA A 187 11.26 7.69 -7.07
C ALA A 187 11.60 9.03 -6.41
N ASP A 188 12.77 9.11 -5.81
CA ASP A 188 13.43 10.35 -5.42
C ASP A 188 14.40 10.74 -6.54
N ALA A 189 13.88 11.43 -7.57
CA ALA A 189 14.58 11.74 -8.80
C ALA A 189 13.94 12.94 -9.52
N ALA A 190 14.63 13.54 -10.48
CA ALA A 190 14.08 14.61 -11.29
C ALA A 190 13.00 14.09 -12.26
N SER A 191 13.27 12.95 -12.90
CA SER A 191 12.34 12.30 -13.83
C SER A 191 12.45 10.78 -13.80
N VAL A 192 11.48 10.12 -14.40
CA VAL A 192 11.48 8.67 -14.65
C VAL A 192 11.34 8.44 -16.14
N ARG A 193 12.20 7.57 -16.69
CA ARG A 193 12.07 6.95 -18.00
C ARG A 193 11.54 5.53 -17.82
N LEU A 194 10.44 5.22 -18.50
CA LEU A 194 9.84 3.89 -18.48
C LEU A 194 10.14 3.16 -19.79
N LEU A 195 10.64 1.96 -19.67
CA LEU A 195 11.02 1.08 -20.79
C LEU A 195 10.15 -0.17 -20.77
N LEU A 196 9.67 -0.62 -21.91
CA LEU A 196 9.03 -1.90 -22.12
C LEU A 196 9.81 -2.69 -23.15
N ASN A 197 10.33 -3.85 -22.75
CA ASN A 197 11.19 -4.69 -23.60
C ASN A 197 12.38 -3.92 -24.20
N GLY A 198 12.99 -3.03 -23.39
CA GLY A 198 14.12 -2.19 -23.80
C GLY A 198 13.76 -0.90 -24.56
N ASN A 199 12.51 -0.76 -25.01
CA ASN A 199 12.07 0.43 -25.75
C ASN A 199 11.44 1.46 -24.80
N GLU A 200 11.81 2.73 -24.95
CA GLU A 200 11.20 3.82 -24.16
C GLU A 200 9.72 3.96 -24.52
N VAL A 201 8.85 3.78 -23.55
CA VAL A 201 7.39 3.94 -23.68
C VAL A 201 6.88 5.22 -23.04
N GLY A 202 7.74 5.94 -22.35
CA GLY A 202 7.44 7.24 -21.82
C GLY A 202 8.50 7.78 -20.87
N ARG A 203 8.51 9.13 -20.75
CA ARG A 203 9.32 9.86 -19.79
C ARG A 203 8.46 10.90 -19.10
N LYS A 204 8.57 11.02 -17.77
CA LYS A 204 7.80 11.99 -16.99
C LYS A 204 8.60 12.57 -15.83
N PRO A 205 8.43 13.88 -15.54
CA PRO A 205 8.97 14.44 -14.32
C PRO A 205 8.33 13.78 -13.10
N VAL A 206 9.12 13.61 -12.05
CA VAL A 206 8.63 13.13 -10.75
C VAL A 206 8.00 14.30 -10.00
N LYS A 207 6.74 14.13 -9.59
CA LYS A 207 6.03 15.11 -8.77
C LYS A 207 5.64 14.48 -7.45
N ARG A 208 6.08 15.07 -6.35
CA ARG A 208 5.83 14.52 -5.01
C ARG A 208 6.19 13.02 -4.94
N TYR A 209 7.39 12.68 -5.41
CA TYR A 209 7.93 11.31 -5.46
C TYR A 209 7.18 10.33 -6.36
N ARG A 210 6.29 10.78 -7.24
CA ARG A 210 5.44 9.90 -8.08
C ARG A 210 5.41 10.37 -9.53
N ALA A 211 5.47 9.39 -10.46
CA ALA A 211 5.17 9.55 -11.89
C ALA A 211 4.17 8.45 -12.30
N VAL A 212 3.13 8.80 -13.08
CA VAL A 212 2.08 7.87 -13.51
C VAL A 212 2.09 7.75 -15.02
N PHE A 213 2.18 6.51 -15.51
CA PHE A 213 2.23 6.18 -16.93
C PHE A 213 0.99 5.38 -17.34
N HIS A 214 0.58 5.57 -18.59
CA HIS A 214 -0.44 4.76 -19.24
C HIS A 214 0.23 4.02 -20.39
N VAL A 215 0.36 2.70 -20.27
CA VAL A 215 1.11 1.85 -21.19
C VAL A 215 0.23 0.68 -21.61
N ARG A 216 0.19 0.35 -22.92
CA ARG A 216 -0.49 -0.88 -23.34
C ARG A 216 0.30 -2.07 -22.85
N TYR A 217 -0.38 -2.95 -22.11
CA TYR A 217 0.25 -4.15 -21.58
C TYR A 217 0.71 -5.07 -22.71
N GLN A 218 1.96 -5.44 -22.65
CA GLN A 218 2.57 -6.50 -23.46
C GLN A 218 3.49 -7.31 -22.54
N PRO A 219 3.50 -8.65 -22.70
CA PRO A 219 4.42 -9.51 -21.96
C PRO A 219 5.89 -9.10 -22.15
N GLY A 220 6.69 -9.32 -21.12
CA GLY A 220 8.13 -9.04 -21.14
C GLY A 220 8.58 -8.29 -19.89
N THR A 221 9.50 -7.35 -20.06
CA THR A 221 10.13 -6.60 -18.97
C THR A 221 9.70 -5.15 -18.99
N LEU A 222 9.08 -4.68 -17.89
CA LEU A 222 8.81 -3.27 -17.63
C LEU A 222 9.89 -2.74 -16.69
N CYS A 223 10.71 -1.78 -17.16
CA CYS A 223 11.81 -1.20 -16.40
C CYS A 223 11.59 0.30 -16.18
N ALA A 224 11.72 0.78 -14.95
CA ALA A 224 11.73 2.18 -14.61
C ALA A 224 13.14 2.62 -14.24
N GLN A 225 13.65 3.64 -14.92
CA GLN A 225 14.93 4.28 -14.63
C GLN A 225 14.68 5.65 -14.00
N ALA A 226 15.18 5.84 -12.78
CA ALA A 226 15.22 7.13 -12.11
C ALA A 226 16.36 7.96 -12.66
N LEU A 227 16.09 9.20 -13.10
CA LEU A 227 17.05 10.06 -13.76
C LEU A 227 17.28 11.34 -12.94
N ASP A 228 18.53 11.83 -12.96
CA ASP A 228 18.88 13.13 -12.43
C ASP A 228 18.47 14.27 -13.40
N GLU A 229 18.78 15.50 -13.03
CA GLU A 229 18.51 16.72 -13.84
C GLU A 229 19.30 16.75 -15.18
N ASN A 230 20.32 15.92 -15.33
CA ASN A 230 21.16 15.80 -16.53
C ASN A 230 20.83 14.52 -17.32
N ASP A 231 19.67 13.89 -17.08
CA ASP A 231 19.25 12.63 -17.73
C ASP A 231 20.17 11.41 -17.46
N ARG A 232 21.00 11.45 -16.41
CA ARG A 232 21.81 10.31 -16.02
C ARG A 232 21.00 9.35 -15.17
N VAL A 233 21.16 8.05 -15.41
CA VAL A 233 20.47 7.00 -14.63
C VAL A 233 21.09 6.92 -13.24
N LEU A 234 20.28 7.21 -12.22
CA LEU A 234 20.64 7.07 -10.80
C LEU A 234 20.47 5.63 -10.33
N SER A 235 19.38 5.01 -10.73
CA SER A 235 19.02 3.63 -10.37
C SER A 235 17.85 3.14 -11.22
N GLU A 236 17.59 1.84 -11.17
CA GLU A 236 16.51 1.22 -11.92
C GLU A 236 15.82 0.10 -11.13
N HIS A 237 14.60 -0.23 -11.54
CA HIS A 237 13.84 -1.36 -11.05
C HIS A 237 13.04 -1.96 -12.21
N SER A 238 13.00 -3.29 -12.27
CA SER A 238 12.31 -4.02 -13.34
C SER A 238 11.31 -5.02 -12.77
N LEU A 239 10.18 -5.14 -13.45
CA LEU A 239 9.19 -6.20 -13.28
C LEU A 239 9.17 -7.06 -14.54
N MET A 240 9.09 -8.37 -14.38
CA MET A 240 8.98 -9.31 -15.50
C MET A 240 7.60 -9.95 -15.53
N THR A 241 7.15 -10.30 -16.73
CA THR A 241 5.94 -11.11 -16.90
C THR A 241 6.24 -12.56 -16.55
N ALA A 242 5.39 -13.18 -15.76
CA ALA A 242 5.48 -14.60 -15.43
C ALA A 242 5.29 -15.49 -16.66
N GLY A 243 6.00 -16.60 -16.67
CA GLY A 243 5.86 -17.65 -17.67
C GLY A 243 4.48 -18.32 -17.67
N GLN A 244 4.24 -19.22 -18.63
CA GLN A 244 2.92 -19.85 -18.81
C GLN A 244 2.57 -20.85 -17.70
N GLU A 245 3.55 -21.60 -17.24
CA GLU A 245 3.36 -22.60 -16.17
C GLU A 245 2.97 -21.94 -14.86
N THR A 246 2.09 -22.58 -14.10
CA THR A 246 1.60 -22.07 -12.82
C THR A 246 1.86 -23.08 -11.72
N TYR A 247 2.52 -22.61 -10.69
CA TYR A 247 2.80 -23.36 -9.48
C TYR A 247 2.14 -22.70 -8.28
N LEU A 248 1.71 -23.51 -7.32
CA LEU A 248 1.33 -23.05 -5.98
C LEU A 248 2.56 -23.17 -5.10
N THR A 249 3.24 -22.05 -4.85
CA THR A 249 4.49 -21.98 -4.11
C THR A 249 4.20 -21.68 -2.64
N LEU A 250 4.75 -22.50 -1.74
CA LEU A 250 4.66 -22.35 -0.30
C LEU A 250 6.03 -21.92 0.24
N SER A 251 6.08 -20.85 1.00
CA SER A 251 7.34 -20.28 1.53
C SER A 251 7.26 -20.15 3.05
N PRO A 252 7.45 -21.24 3.82
CA PRO A 252 7.38 -21.16 5.27
C PRO A 252 8.52 -20.30 5.84
N GLU A 253 8.20 -19.41 6.78
CA GLU A 253 9.22 -18.54 7.41
C GLU A 253 10.22 -19.33 8.28
N LYS A 254 9.83 -20.50 8.74
CA LYS A 254 10.68 -21.42 9.50
C LYS A 254 10.27 -22.87 9.23
N THR A 255 11.21 -23.79 9.41
CA THR A 255 11.00 -25.24 9.20
C THR A 255 10.87 -26.01 10.51
N LYS A 256 10.97 -25.34 11.65
CA LYS A 256 10.88 -25.97 12.99
C LYS A 256 10.01 -25.12 13.89
N LEU A 257 9.04 -25.74 14.55
CA LEU A 257 8.21 -25.15 15.59
C LEU A 257 8.63 -25.68 16.96
N ARG A 258 8.58 -24.83 17.97
CA ARG A 258 8.74 -25.23 19.36
C ARG A 258 7.42 -25.81 19.90
N ALA A 259 7.46 -26.97 20.52
CA ALA A 259 6.27 -27.60 21.09
C ALA A 259 5.84 -26.96 22.43
N ASN A 260 5.65 -25.62 22.43
CA ASN A 260 5.27 -24.83 23.61
C ASN A 260 3.82 -24.35 23.57
N GLY A 261 3.08 -24.72 22.50
CA GLY A 261 1.69 -24.32 22.31
C GLY A 261 1.50 -22.81 21.96
N GLN A 262 2.56 -22.06 21.74
CA GLN A 262 2.51 -20.62 21.39
C GLN A 262 3.23 -20.30 20.09
N ASP A 263 4.22 -21.13 19.71
CA ASP A 263 5.02 -20.88 18.50
C ASP A 263 4.17 -21.10 17.25
N LEU A 264 4.31 -20.20 16.29
CA LEU A 264 3.56 -20.18 15.01
C LEU A 264 4.54 -20.21 13.84
N CYS A 265 4.14 -20.82 12.74
CA CYS A 265 4.80 -20.70 11.46
C CYS A 265 3.84 -20.08 10.45
N TYR A 266 4.22 -18.95 9.89
CA TYR A 266 3.51 -18.28 8.80
C TYR A 266 4.03 -18.83 7.47
N ILE A 267 3.11 -19.24 6.61
CA ILE A 267 3.41 -19.85 5.31
C ILE A 267 2.71 -19.04 4.23
N PRO A 268 3.38 -18.04 3.63
CA PRO A 268 2.91 -17.42 2.40
C PRO A 268 2.70 -18.47 1.31
N ILE A 269 1.56 -18.36 0.63
CA ILE A 269 1.16 -19.20 -0.49
C ILE A 269 0.92 -18.30 -1.68
N GLU A 270 1.62 -18.56 -2.80
CA GLU A 270 1.59 -17.68 -3.96
C GLU A 270 1.42 -18.49 -5.25
N PHE A 271 0.60 -18.00 -6.17
CA PHE A 271 0.59 -18.49 -7.54
C PHE A 271 1.72 -17.85 -8.32
N THR A 272 2.73 -18.65 -8.70
CA THR A 272 3.93 -18.18 -9.40
C THR A 272 4.19 -19.00 -10.65
N ASP A 273 5.12 -18.54 -11.49
CA ASP A 273 5.78 -19.38 -12.48
C ASP A 273 6.96 -20.16 -11.89
N GLY A 274 7.67 -20.90 -12.72
CA GLY A 274 8.87 -21.66 -12.32
C GLY A 274 10.05 -20.80 -11.85
N ASN A 275 10.05 -19.50 -12.10
CA ASN A 275 11.06 -18.53 -11.65
C ASN A 275 10.62 -17.76 -10.39
N GLY A 276 9.46 -18.07 -9.83
CA GLY A 276 8.90 -17.37 -8.68
C GLY A 276 8.20 -16.04 -9.02
N CYS A 277 7.94 -15.75 -10.28
CA CYS A 277 7.22 -14.57 -10.71
C CYS A 277 5.73 -14.70 -10.37
N LEU A 278 5.20 -13.76 -9.58
CA LEU A 278 3.82 -13.78 -9.12
C LEU A 278 2.82 -13.61 -10.27
N LYS A 279 1.69 -14.31 -10.17
CA LYS A 279 0.53 -14.21 -11.05
C LYS A 279 -0.67 -13.58 -10.31
N PRO A 280 -0.73 -12.25 -10.20
CA PRO A 280 -1.69 -11.56 -9.31
C PRO A 280 -3.15 -11.64 -9.81
N TRP A 281 -3.38 -12.01 -11.07
CA TRP A 281 -4.74 -12.15 -11.61
C TRP A 281 -5.41 -13.47 -11.23
N ILE A 282 -4.68 -14.41 -10.60
CA ILE A 282 -5.23 -15.71 -10.20
C ILE A 282 -5.92 -15.54 -8.84
N GLU A 283 -7.23 -15.60 -8.86
CA GLU A 283 -8.09 -15.57 -7.69
C GLU A 283 -8.90 -16.85 -7.68
N GLN A 284 -8.43 -17.85 -6.95
CA GLN A 284 -8.97 -19.21 -6.93
C GLN A 284 -8.99 -19.77 -5.53
N LYS A 285 -9.92 -20.71 -5.29
CA LYS A 285 -10.00 -21.45 -4.06
C LYS A 285 -8.79 -22.37 -3.88
N ILE A 286 -8.10 -22.19 -2.77
CA ILE A 286 -7.00 -23.04 -2.32
C ILE A 286 -7.54 -23.92 -1.20
N THR A 287 -7.20 -25.20 -1.23
CA THR A 287 -7.50 -26.16 -0.13
C THR A 287 -6.19 -26.69 0.45
N LEU A 288 -6.10 -26.68 1.77
CA LEU A 288 -4.92 -27.13 2.52
C LEU A 288 -5.22 -28.43 3.28
N THR A 289 -4.22 -29.29 3.35
CA THR A 289 -4.22 -30.45 4.22
C THR A 289 -2.92 -30.49 5.02
N VAL A 290 -3.05 -30.61 6.34
CA VAL A 290 -1.89 -30.82 7.23
C VAL A 290 -1.82 -32.34 7.53
N HIS A 291 -0.70 -32.93 7.17
CA HIS A 291 -0.45 -34.34 7.44
C HIS A 291 0.38 -34.54 8.71
N GLY A 292 0.00 -35.55 9.52
CA GLY A 292 0.66 -35.87 10.77
C GLY A 292 0.06 -35.13 11.97
N ALA A 293 0.55 -35.47 13.17
CA ALA A 293 0.03 -34.98 14.45
C ALA A 293 0.91 -33.89 15.09
N ALA A 294 2.03 -33.55 14.45
CA ALA A 294 3.03 -32.64 15.04
C ALA A 294 2.65 -31.16 14.93
N ALA A 295 1.73 -30.82 14.04
CA ALA A 295 1.24 -29.45 13.86
C ALA A 295 -0.22 -29.46 13.39
N ARG A 296 -0.91 -28.35 13.61
CA ARG A 296 -2.28 -28.13 13.12
C ARG A 296 -2.42 -26.79 12.44
N LEU A 297 -3.36 -26.68 11.53
CA LEU A 297 -3.75 -25.40 10.94
C LEU A 297 -4.39 -24.53 12.03
N ALA A 298 -3.81 -23.36 12.25
CA ALA A 298 -4.30 -22.37 13.21
C ALA A 298 -5.12 -21.27 12.53
N GLY A 299 -4.84 -21.01 11.25
CA GLY A 299 -5.60 -20.08 10.44
C GLY A 299 -5.20 -20.16 8.97
N PHE A 300 -6.14 -19.82 8.08
CA PHE A 300 -5.91 -19.77 6.64
C PHE A 300 -6.79 -18.69 6.01
N GLY A 301 -6.20 -17.83 5.20
CA GLY A 301 -6.95 -16.78 4.54
C GLY A 301 -6.13 -15.95 3.55
N SER A 302 -6.74 -14.92 3.02
CA SER A 302 -6.12 -13.93 2.14
C SER A 302 -6.36 -12.49 2.65
N ALA A 303 -5.76 -11.51 1.99
CA ALA A 303 -5.94 -10.11 2.32
C ALA A 303 -7.17 -9.48 1.63
N LEU A 304 -8.10 -10.27 1.12
CA LEU A 304 -9.33 -9.76 0.52
C LEU A 304 -10.19 -9.08 1.58
N CYS A 305 -10.46 -7.80 1.39
CA CYS A 305 -11.17 -6.97 2.35
C CYS A 305 -12.63 -7.38 2.54
N LYS A 306 -13.27 -7.93 1.49
CA LYS A 306 -14.64 -8.45 1.49
C LYS A 306 -14.64 -9.94 1.24
N THR A 307 -15.11 -10.73 2.21
CA THR A 307 -15.25 -12.18 2.05
C THR A 307 -16.28 -12.74 3.02
N ASP A 308 -16.98 -13.80 2.62
CA ASP A 308 -17.82 -14.60 3.50
C ASP A 308 -17.05 -15.83 4.06
N GLU A 309 -15.81 -16.01 3.66
CA GLU A 309 -14.96 -17.10 4.14
C GLU A 309 -14.33 -16.75 5.48
N ILE A 310 -14.35 -17.68 6.41
CA ILE A 310 -13.75 -17.54 7.75
C ILE A 310 -12.39 -18.22 7.81
N PHE A 311 -11.50 -17.71 8.65
CA PHE A 311 -10.08 -18.08 8.68
C PHE A 311 -9.76 -19.41 9.41
N ASP A 312 -10.75 -20.11 9.93
CA ASP A 312 -10.62 -21.42 10.61
C ASP A 312 -10.83 -22.62 9.68
N LYS A 313 -11.09 -22.39 8.40
CA LYS A 313 -11.31 -23.43 7.40
C LYS A 313 -10.02 -23.90 6.75
N THR A 314 -10.06 -25.07 6.17
CA THR A 314 -8.98 -25.63 5.35
C THR A 314 -9.01 -25.17 3.91
N TYR A 315 -9.92 -24.27 3.56
CA TYR A 315 -10.02 -23.67 2.23
C TYR A 315 -10.26 -22.16 2.33
N HIS A 316 -9.74 -21.41 1.37
CA HIS A 316 -9.96 -19.98 1.24
C HIS A 316 -9.61 -19.52 -0.19
N ASP A 317 -10.28 -18.50 -0.69
CA ASP A 317 -9.93 -17.92 -1.97
C ASP A 317 -8.65 -17.07 -1.87
N SER A 318 -7.77 -17.21 -2.86
CA SER A 318 -6.60 -16.34 -3.00
C SER A 318 -7.04 -14.92 -3.38
N TYR A 319 -6.22 -13.95 -2.99
CA TYR A 319 -6.39 -12.56 -3.39
C TYR A 319 -5.09 -12.03 -3.97
N ARG A 320 -5.16 -11.51 -5.20
CA ARG A 320 -3.97 -11.07 -5.95
C ARG A 320 -2.89 -12.17 -6.04
N GLY A 321 -3.33 -13.39 -6.29
CA GLY A 321 -2.45 -14.55 -6.40
C GLY A 321 -1.84 -15.04 -5.09
N ARG A 322 -2.34 -14.60 -3.93
CA ARG A 322 -1.75 -14.86 -2.61
C ARG A 322 -2.76 -15.34 -1.59
N ALA A 323 -2.25 -16.12 -0.64
CA ALA A 323 -2.91 -16.47 0.62
C ALA A 323 -1.86 -16.68 1.71
N LEU A 324 -2.29 -16.83 2.95
CA LEU A 324 -1.44 -17.11 4.11
C LEU A 324 -2.04 -18.24 4.92
N ALA A 325 -1.23 -19.27 5.20
CA ALA A 325 -1.54 -20.28 6.19
C ALA A 325 -0.71 -20.07 7.45
N VAL A 326 -1.29 -20.38 8.60
CA VAL A 326 -0.63 -20.32 9.91
C VAL A 326 -0.70 -21.70 10.54
N LEU A 327 0.46 -22.30 10.84
CA LEU A 327 0.57 -23.53 11.58
C LEU A 327 0.98 -23.28 13.03
N ARG A 328 0.45 -24.13 13.90
CA ARG A 328 0.78 -24.18 15.34
C ARG A 328 1.12 -25.58 15.78
#